data_12edb3021d52c95cb770100d116b9296
#
_entry.id   12edb3021d52c95cb770100d116b9296
#
_cell.length_a   1.000
_cell.length_b   1.000
_cell.length_c   1.000
_cell.angle_alpha   90.00
_cell.angle_beta   90.00
_cell.angle_gamma   90.00
#
_symmetry.space_group_name_H-M   'P 1'
#
loop_
_entity.id
_entity.type
_entity.pdbx_description
1 polymer ?
#
loop_
_entity_poly.entity_id
_entity_poly.type
_entity_poly.pdbx_seq_one_letter_code
_entity_poly.pdbx_strand_id
1 'polypeptide(L)'
;LFVPLSLTRRELYTSGVALLGSIALLWNVGYDQKVGRDEGFILIGLFLLYYLVVVWQERKGLSWNSKPLTTIVPDGSKFIAGVMIVILASEVVVSHGVALAKFWDLDQSFIGSVMISLGTSLPELALSLGALVKRSISLSVGNIFGSNVFDSLVPIGLSSSVTELSFNQDFLFLELPLLIVLSLVTLLSVCMQRKAQQVSAILLVLGYGGYLYLKSQSI
;
A
#
# COMPACT_ATOMS: atom_id res chain seq x y z
N LEU A 1 6.81 -12.67 -10.48
CA LEU A 1 7.16 -14.09 -10.69
C LEU A 1 8.46 -14.30 -11.49
N PHE A 2 8.88 -13.34 -12.33
CA PHE A 2 9.99 -13.52 -13.29
C PHE A 2 11.26 -12.76 -12.92
N VAL A 3 11.22 -11.83 -11.97
CA VAL A 3 12.35 -11.00 -11.57
C VAL A 3 12.62 -11.24 -10.09
N PRO A 4 13.86 -11.63 -9.69
CA PRO A 4 14.19 -11.80 -8.28
C PRO A 4 14.11 -10.44 -7.56
N LEU A 5 13.38 -10.39 -6.47
CA LEU A 5 13.32 -9.22 -5.60
C LEU A 5 14.62 -9.15 -4.81
N SER A 6 15.35 -8.04 -4.91
CA SER A 6 16.54 -7.79 -4.12
C SER A 6 16.46 -6.38 -3.54
N LEU A 7 16.46 -6.30 -2.22
CA LEU A 7 16.57 -5.05 -1.47
C LEU A 7 17.91 -5.03 -0.74
N THR A 8 18.43 -3.85 -0.50
CA THR A 8 19.51 -3.70 0.47
C THR A 8 18.99 -4.03 1.87
N ARG A 9 19.85 -4.56 2.73
CA ARG A 9 19.47 -4.85 4.13
C ARG A 9 18.87 -3.61 4.81
N ARG A 10 19.38 -2.45 4.49
CA ARG A 10 18.93 -1.18 5.05
C ARG A 10 17.50 -0.84 4.62
N GLU A 11 17.20 -0.91 3.32
CA GLU A 11 15.85 -0.67 2.79
C GLU A 11 14.84 -1.65 3.40
N LEU A 12 15.22 -2.93 3.49
CA LEU A 12 14.39 -3.95 4.09
C LEU A 12 14.07 -3.66 5.57
N TYR A 13 15.07 -3.27 6.36
CA TYR A 13 14.84 -2.93 7.77
C TYR A 13 13.99 -1.68 7.91
N THR A 14 14.30 -0.60 7.18
CA THR A 14 13.56 0.65 7.32
C THR A 14 12.09 0.49 6.90
N SER A 15 11.85 -0.06 5.72
CA SER A 15 10.49 -0.22 5.19
C SER A 15 9.74 -1.34 5.92
N GLY A 16 10.42 -2.44 6.29
CA GLY A 16 9.80 -3.55 7.00
C GLY A 16 9.38 -3.18 8.43
N VAL A 17 10.26 -2.48 9.17
CA VAL A 17 9.92 -2.00 10.52
C VAL A 17 8.81 -0.95 10.46
N ALA A 18 8.86 -0.04 9.48
CA ALA A 18 7.81 0.95 9.30
C ALA A 18 6.46 0.29 8.96
N LEU A 19 6.45 -0.69 8.06
CA LEU A 19 5.23 -1.41 7.66
C LEU A 19 4.62 -2.18 8.84
N LEU A 20 5.39 -3.03 9.50
CA LEU A 20 4.86 -3.81 10.64
C LEU A 20 4.51 -2.90 11.82
N GLY A 21 5.33 -1.88 12.05
CA GLY A 21 5.09 -0.89 13.10
C GLY A 21 3.82 -0.08 12.86
N SER A 22 3.54 0.33 11.62
CA SER A 22 2.31 1.06 11.29
C SER A 22 1.06 0.21 11.53
N ILE A 23 1.08 -1.06 11.15
CA ILE A 23 -0.05 -1.98 11.35
C ILE A 23 -0.24 -2.28 12.85
N ALA A 24 0.84 -2.54 13.57
CA ALA A 24 0.79 -2.80 15.01
C ALA A 24 0.29 -1.57 15.79
N LEU A 25 0.72 -0.37 15.38
CA LEU A 25 0.23 0.88 15.95
C LEU A 25 -1.25 1.07 15.68
N LEU A 26 -1.69 0.85 14.42
CA LEU A 26 -3.09 0.95 14.05
C LEU A 26 -3.95 -0.03 14.85
N TRP A 27 -3.45 -1.23 15.09
CA TRP A 27 -4.12 -2.20 15.95
C TRP A 27 -4.22 -1.70 17.40
N ASN A 28 -3.13 -1.14 17.94
CA ASN A 28 -3.12 -0.61 19.31
C ASN A 28 -4.06 0.58 19.49
N VAL A 29 -3.99 1.55 18.56
CA VAL A 29 -4.84 2.76 18.59
C VAL A 29 -6.31 2.42 18.36
N GLY A 30 -6.61 1.49 17.45
CA GLY A 30 -7.98 1.07 17.16
C GLY A 30 -8.55 0.01 18.10
N TYR A 31 -7.81 -0.41 19.15
CA TYR A 31 -8.20 -1.54 19.99
C TYR A 31 -9.55 -1.38 20.69
N ASP A 32 -9.91 -0.17 21.06
CA ASP A 32 -11.21 0.19 21.62
C ASP A 32 -12.28 0.45 20.55
N GLN A 33 -11.98 0.12 19.28
CA GLN A 33 -12.84 0.30 18.09
C GLN A 33 -13.09 1.75 17.71
N LYS A 34 -12.30 2.67 18.25
CA LYS A 34 -12.39 4.09 17.99
C LYS A 34 -11.01 4.67 17.77
N VAL A 35 -10.93 5.66 16.90
CA VAL A 35 -9.73 6.47 16.70
C VAL A 35 -10.13 7.91 16.77
N GLY A 36 -9.64 8.57 17.81
CA GLY A 36 -9.94 9.97 18.08
C GLY A 36 -8.97 10.93 17.37
N ARG A 37 -9.21 12.23 17.56
CA ARG A 37 -8.45 13.29 16.90
C ARG A 37 -6.97 13.26 17.28
N ASP A 38 -6.65 13.07 18.56
CA ASP A 38 -5.26 13.10 19.04
C ASP A 38 -4.45 11.93 18.46
N GLU A 39 -5.07 10.77 18.39
CA GLU A 39 -4.50 9.57 17.76
C GLU A 39 -4.30 9.77 16.26
N GLY A 40 -5.24 10.45 15.60
CA GLY A 40 -5.10 10.86 14.21
C GLY A 40 -3.85 11.70 13.93
N PHE A 41 -3.59 12.68 14.78
CA PHE A 41 -2.37 13.50 14.67
C PHE A 41 -1.10 12.68 14.95
N ILE A 42 -1.15 11.71 15.86
CA ILE A 42 -0.03 10.79 16.11
C ILE A 42 0.27 9.96 14.86
N LEU A 43 -0.76 9.40 14.20
CA LEU A 43 -0.60 8.60 12.98
C LEU A 43 0.05 9.43 11.85
N ILE A 44 -0.43 10.65 11.62
CA ILE A 44 0.15 11.58 10.63
C ILE A 44 1.60 11.94 10.99
N GLY A 45 1.85 12.27 12.26
CA GLY A 45 3.19 12.61 12.74
C GLY A 45 4.20 11.49 12.53
N LEU A 46 3.81 10.24 12.76
CA LEU A 46 4.65 9.06 12.55
C LEU A 46 4.89 8.81 11.05
N PHE A 47 3.89 9.03 10.20
CA PHE A 47 4.11 8.97 8.76
C PHE A 47 5.13 10.03 8.30
N LEU A 48 4.99 11.27 8.77
CA LEU A 48 5.94 12.33 8.43
C LEU A 48 7.37 11.99 8.92
N LEU A 49 7.50 11.43 10.11
CA LEU A 49 8.78 10.97 10.63
C LEU A 49 9.38 9.86 9.73
N TYR A 50 8.59 8.86 9.37
CA TYR A 50 8.99 7.81 8.44
C TYR A 50 9.47 8.41 7.11
N TYR A 51 8.68 9.30 6.52
CA TYR A 51 9.01 9.97 5.26
C TYR A 51 10.33 10.75 5.35
N LEU A 52 10.53 11.51 6.43
CA LEU A 52 11.79 12.23 6.66
C LEU A 52 12.99 11.30 6.79
N VAL A 53 12.83 10.15 7.47
CA VAL A 53 13.89 9.15 7.57
C VAL A 53 14.24 8.57 6.19
N VAL A 54 13.24 8.23 5.38
CA VAL A 54 13.46 7.72 4.01
C VAL A 54 14.19 8.77 3.16
N VAL A 55 13.71 10.01 3.14
CA VAL A 55 14.35 11.11 2.39
C VAL A 55 15.79 11.35 2.85
N TRP A 56 16.05 11.32 4.15
CA TRP A 56 17.40 11.50 4.68
C TRP A 56 18.33 10.34 4.29
N GLN A 57 17.79 9.12 4.24
CA GLN A 57 18.54 7.94 3.80
C GLN A 57 18.91 8.03 2.32
N GLU A 58 17.97 8.43 1.48
CA GLU A 58 18.17 8.59 0.04
C GLU A 58 19.19 9.70 -0.27
N ARG A 59 19.13 10.82 0.44
CA ARG A 59 20.08 11.94 0.26
C ARG A 59 21.54 11.53 0.50
N LYS A 60 21.80 10.57 1.38
CA LYS A 60 23.16 10.06 1.64
C LYS A 60 23.71 9.19 0.51
N GLY A 61 22.85 8.64 -0.34
CA GLY A 61 23.24 7.81 -1.50
C GLY A 61 23.35 8.59 -2.82
N LEU A 62 22.73 9.77 -2.89
CA LEU A 62 22.75 10.61 -4.07
C LEU A 62 23.99 11.51 -4.08
N SER A 63 24.90 11.28 -5.03
CA SER A 63 25.74 12.37 -5.52
C SER A 63 24.79 13.38 -6.18
N TRP A 64 24.57 14.52 -5.53
CA TRP A 64 23.74 15.61 -6.03
C TRP A 64 24.43 16.22 -7.26
N ASN A 65 24.30 15.55 -8.38
CA ASN A 65 24.64 16.11 -9.68
C ASN A 65 23.39 16.90 -10.10
N SER A 66 23.41 18.19 -9.82
CA SER A 66 22.29 19.10 -10.15
C SER A 66 22.11 19.09 -11.67
N LYS A 67 21.15 18.28 -12.15
CA LYS A 67 20.70 18.38 -13.52
C LYS A 67 20.14 19.80 -13.73
N PRO A 68 20.45 20.47 -14.84
CA PRO A 68 19.91 21.81 -15.10
C PRO A 68 18.38 21.76 -15.09
N LEU A 69 17.75 22.82 -14.57
CA LEU A 69 16.28 22.96 -14.49
C LEU A 69 15.56 22.66 -15.82
N THR A 70 16.23 22.94 -16.95
CA THR A 70 15.72 22.65 -18.30
C THR A 70 15.49 21.16 -18.58
N THR A 71 16.14 20.27 -17.84
CA THR A 71 15.93 18.81 -17.93
C THR A 71 14.95 18.30 -16.84
N ILE A 72 14.83 19.00 -15.71
CA ILE A 72 13.96 18.60 -14.60
C ILE A 72 12.49 18.91 -14.92
N VAL A 73 12.20 20.06 -15.52
CA VAL A 73 10.81 20.49 -15.79
C VAL A 73 10.08 19.56 -16.78
N PRO A 74 10.65 19.17 -17.93
CA PRO A 74 10.01 18.24 -18.85
C PRO A 74 9.78 16.84 -18.25
N ASP A 75 10.72 16.36 -17.43
CA ASP A 75 10.59 15.06 -16.79
C ASP A 75 9.55 15.10 -15.66
N GLY A 76 9.47 16.19 -14.90
CA GLY A 76 8.45 16.45 -13.90
C GLY A 76 7.04 16.53 -14.49
N SER A 77 6.88 17.23 -15.62
CA SER A 77 5.57 17.33 -16.29
C SER A 77 5.09 15.99 -16.83
N LYS A 78 5.97 15.19 -17.41
CA LYS A 78 5.66 13.81 -17.86
C LYS A 78 5.27 12.91 -16.68
N PHE A 79 5.97 13.06 -15.54
CA PHE A 79 5.63 12.32 -14.33
C PHE A 79 4.22 12.68 -13.84
N ILE A 80 3.92 13.97 -13.69
CA ILE A 80 2.60 14.44 -13.26
C ILE A 80 1.52 13.97 -14.24
N ALA A 81 1.73 14.14 -15.56
CA ALA A 81 0.80 13.67 -16.57
C ALA A 81 0.58 12.14 -16.48
N GLY A 82 1.63 11.37 -16.29
CA GLY A 82 1.54 9.92 -16.11
C GLY A 82 0.72 9.54 -14.88
N VAL A 83 0.96 10.18 -13.74
CA VAL A 83 0.19 9.97 -12.50
C VAL A 83 -1.29 10.32 -12.71
N MET A 84 -1.58 11.46 -13.33
CA MET A 84 -2.96 11.87 -13.63
C MET A 84 -3.67 10.88 -14.54
N ILE A 85 -3.00 10.37 -15.59
CA ILE A 85 -3.57 9.36 -16.49
C ILE A 85 -3.90 8.06 -15.70
N VAL A 86 -3.02 7.62 -14.82
CA VAL A 86 -3.25 6.40 -14.02
C VAL A 86 -4.42 6.61 -13.06
N ILE A 87 -4.51 7.75 -12.38
CA ILE A 87 -5.64 8.07 -11.49
C ILE A 87 -6.97 8.08 -12.26
N LEU A 88 -7.03 8.79 -13.38
CA LEU A 88 -8.25 8.85 -14.20
C LEU A 88 -8.63 7.48 -14.76
N ALA A 89 -7.67 6.69 -15.22
CA ALA A 89 -7.93 5.33 -15.68
C ALA A 89 -8.45 4.42 -14.56
N SER A 90 -7.90 4.54 -13.35
CA SER A 90 -8.36 3.81 -12.16
C SER A 90 -9.79 4.17 -11.80
N GLU A 91 -10.17 5.45 -11.83
CA GLU A 91 -11.53 5.91 -11.58
C GLU A 91 -12.53 5.33 -12.60
N VAL A 92 -12.16 5.29 -13.88
CA VAL A 92 -12.98 4.67 -14.93
C VAL A 92 -13.16 3.17 -14.67
N VAL A 93 -12.11 2.45 -14.30
CA VAL A 93 -12.19 1.01 -13.99
C VAL A 93 -13.09 0.76 -12.77
N VAL A 94 -12.93 1.56 -11.70
CA VAL A 94 -13.76 1.44 -10.48
C VAL A 94 -15.23 1.71 -10.78
N SER A 95 -15.53 2.82 -11.45
CA SER A 95 -16.91 3.23 -11.73
C SER A 95 -17.65 2.19 -12.57
N HIS A 96 -16.99 1.63 -13.59
CA HIS A 96 -17.57 0.58 -14.42
C HIS A 96 -17.63 -0.78 -13.68
N GLY A 97 -16.64 -1.09 -12.86
CA GLY A 97 -16.65 -2.27 -11.99
C GLY A 97 -17.81 -2.24 -11.00
N VAL A 98 -18.04 -1.10 -10.35
CA VAL A 98 -19.19 -0.89 -9.45
C VAL A 98 -20.53 -1.00 -10.22
N ALA A 99 -20.62 -0.41 -11.41
CA ALA A 99 -21.81 -0.50 -12.25
C ALA A 99 -22.13 -1.95 -12.64
N LEU A 100 -21.09 -2.73 -13.03
CA LEU A 100 -21.23 -4.14 -13.37
C LEU A 100 -21.62 -4.99 -12.15
N ALA A 101 -21.03 -4.73 -10.99
CA ALA A 101 -21.36 -5.42 -9.75
C ALA A 101 -22.83 -5.17 -9.33
N LYS A 102 -23.31 -3.94 -9.49
CA LYS A 102 -24.73 -3.61 -9.28
C LYS A 102 -25.63 -4.29 -10.31
N PHE A 103 -25.22 -4.40 -11.56
CA PHE A 103 -25.96 -5.12 -12.60
C PHE A 103 -26.11 -6.61 -12.27
N TRP A 104 -25.11 -7.21 -11.61
CA TRP A 104 -25.16 -8.59 -11.12
C TRP A 104 -25.83 -8.75 -9.76
N ASP A 105 -26.43 -7.69 -9.23
CA ASP A 105 -27.14 -7.67 -7.93
C ASP A 105 -26.23 -8.09 -6.76
N LEU A 106 -24.93 -7.70 -6.83
CA LEU A 106 -23.99 -7.94 -5.74
C LEU A 106 -24.26 -7.00 -4.57
N ASP A 107 -24.03 -7.49 -3.37
CA ASP A 107 -24.25 -6.72 -2.14
C ASP A 107 -23.39 -5.42 -2.11
N GLN A 108 -23.98 -4.35 -1.57
CA GLN A 108 -23.32 -3.04 -1.51
C GLN A 108 -22.09 -3.04 -0.60
N SER A 109 -22.06 -3.85 0.45
CA SER A 109 -20.90 -4.00 1.33
C SER A 109 -19.74 -4.68 0.60
N PHE A 110 -20.04 -5.71 -0.21
CA PHE A 110 -19.04 -6.35 -1.08
C PHE A 110 -18.48 -5.36 -2.13
N ILE A 111 -19.37 -4.60 -2.78
CA ILE A 111 -18.94 -3.59 -3.75
C ILE A 111 -18.04 -2.57 -3.08
N GLY A 112 -18.43 -2.04 -1.91
CA GLY A 112 -17.63 -1.07 -1.16
C GLY A 112 -16.27 -1.61 -0.73
N SER A 113 -16.26 -2.79 -0.09
CA SER A 113 -15.01 -3.34 0.47
C SER A 113 -14.07 -3.91 -0.59
N VAL A 114 -14.57 -4.49 -1.68
CA VAL A 114 -13.73 -5.16 -2.68
C VAL A 114 -13.46 -4.27 -3.88
N MET A 115 -14.51 -3.72 -4.52
CA MET A 115 -14.34 -2.97 -5.76
C MET A 115 -13.64 -1.64 -5.54
N ILE A 116 -14.00 -0.91 -4.47
CA ILE A 116 -13.36 0.37 -4.16
C ILE A 116 -11.92 0.13 -3.70
N SER A 117 -11.68 -0.86 -2.84
CA SER A 117 -10.31 -1.18 -2.38
C SER A 117 -9.39 -1.60 -3.50
N LEU A 118 -9.85 -2.46 -4.43
CA LEU A 118 -9.07 -2.81 -5.62
C LEU A 118 -8.78 -1.56 -6.46
N GLY A 119 -9.79 -0.71 -6.65
CA GLY A 119 -9.66 0.49 -7.45
C GLY A 119 -8.66 1.50 -6.90
N THR A 120 -8.65 1.73 -5.60
CA THR A 120 -7.68 2.61 -4.95
C THR A 120 -6.26 2.09 -5.04
N SER A 121 -6.05 0.77 -5.16
CA SER A 121 -4.73 0.15 -5.32
C SER A 121 -4.28 -0.01 -6.79
N LEU A 122 -5.11 0.33 -7.78
CA LEU A 122 -4.72 0.26 -9.19
C LEU A 122 -3.55 1.19 -9.56
N PRO A 123 -3.47 2.45 -9.07
CA PRO A 123 -2.33 3.32 -9.31
C PRO A 123 -1.01 2.71 -8.82
N GLU A 124 -0.99 2.15 -7.61
CA GLU A 124 0.18 1.51 -7.02
C GLU A 124 0.60 0.27 -7.81
N LEU A 125 -0.37 -0.53 -8.24
CA LEU A 125 -0.13 -1.69 -9.09
C LEU A 125 0.49 -1.27 -10.44
N ALA A 126 -0.08 -0.26 -11.09
CA ALA A 126 0.43 0.25 -12.36
C ALA A 126 1.87 0.79 -12.22
N LEU A 127 2.15 1.54 -11.15
CA LEU A 127 3.49 2.06 -10.86
C LEU A 127 4.48 0.93 -10.61
N SER A 128 4.12 -0.05 -9.77
CA SER A 128 4.97 -1.19 -9.44
C SER A 128 5.27 -2.06 -10.66
N LEU A 129 4.25 -2.36 -11.49
CA LEU A 129 4.44 -3.10 -12.73
C LEU A 129 5.27 -2.32 -13.75
N GLY A 130 5.01 -1.02 -13.90
CA GLY A 130 5.80 -0.14 -14.75
C GLY A 130 7.27 -0.09 -14.36
N ALA A 131 7.56 -0.05 -13.05
CA ALA A 131 8.92 -0.11 -12.51
C ALA A 131 9.58 -1.47 -12.80
N LEU A 132 8.85 -2.59 -12.67
CA LEU A 132 9.36 -3.93 -13.01
C LEU A 132 9.67 -4.07 -14.49
N VAL A 133 8.82 -3.58 -15.39
CA VAL A 133 9.06 -3.58 -16.84
C VAL A 133 10.34 -2.80 -17.17
N LYS A 134 10.59 -1.70 -16.46
CA LYS A 134 11.82 -0.89 -16.57
C LYS A 134 13.00 -1.47 -15.80
N ARG A 135 12.87 -2.67 -15.22
CA ARG A 135 13.88 -3.34 -14.39
C ARG A 135 14.32 -2.54 -13.15
N SER A 136 13.47 -1.64 -12.68
CA SER A 136 13.69 -0.86 -11.46
C SER A 136 13.04 -1.56 -10.26
N ILE A 137 13.69 -2.63 -9.77
CA ILE A 137 13.16 -3.49 -8.70
C ILE A 137 13.01 -2.70 -7.39
N SER A 138 14.02 -1.90 -7.05
CA SER A 138 14.00 -1.07 -5.82
C SER A 138 12.81 -0.11 -5.83
N LEU A 139 12.51 0.53 -6.97
CA LEU A 139 11.35 1.41 -7.10
C LEU A 139 10.03 0.64 -6.93
N SER A 140 9.91 -0.56 -7.54
CA SER A 140 8.69 -1.37 -7.41
C SER A 140 8.45 -1.81 -5.96
N VAL A 141 9.47 -2.34 -5.31
CA VAL A 141 9.37 -2.83 -3.94
C VAL A 141 9.20 -1.66 -2.96
N GLY A 142 9.94 -0.56 -3.18
CA GLY A 142 9.79 0.66 -2.38
C GLY A 142 8.37 1.25 -2.46
N ASN A 143 7.76 1.21 -3.65
CA ASN A 143 6.37 1.63 -3.82
C ASN A 143 5.41 0.74 -3.02
N ILE A 144 5.55 -0.60 -3.09
CA ILE A 144 4.68 -1.53 -2.35
C ILE A 144 4.77 -1.29 -0.84
N PHE A 145 5.96 -1.19 -0.27
CA PHE A 145 6.09 -0.94 1.17
C PHE A 145 5.67 0.46 1.56
N GLY A 146 6.05 1.47 0.77
CA GLY A 146 5.74 2.87 1.05
C GLY A 146 4.25 3.18 0.99
N SER A 147 3.54 2.65 -0.02
CA SER A 147 2.08 2.82 -0.11
C SER A 147 1.35 2.15 1.05
N ASN A 148 1.74 0.93 1.45
CA ASN A 148 1.10 0.27 2.59
C ASN A 148 1.31 1.03 3.92
N VAL A 149 2.48 1.63 4.15
CA VAL A 149 2.71 2.51 5.31
C VAL A 149 1.84 3.77 5.21
N PHE A 150 1.77 4.38 4.02
CA PHE A 150 0.91 5.53 3.76
C PHE A 150 -0.56 5.20 4.03
N ASP A 151 -1.08 4.12 3.43
CA ASP A 151 -2.48 3.71 3.52
C ASP A 151 -2.89 3.34 4.96
N SER A 152 -1.95 2.80 5.73
CA SER A 152 -2.20 2.47 7.14
C SER A 152 -2.24 3.71 8.05
N LEU A 153 -1.50 4.77 7.75
CA LEU A 153 -1.33 5.91 8.66
C LEU A 153 -2.08 7.16 8.21
N VAL A 154 -1.99 7.52 6.91
CA VAL A 154 -2.41 8.85 6.46
C VAL A 154 -3.92 8.96 6.29
N PRO A 155 -4.63 8.06 5.58
CA PRO A 155 -6.08 8.18 5.42
C PRO A 155 -6.81 8.11 6.76
N ILE A 156 -6.41 7.18 7.63
CA ILE A 156 -7.00 7.00 8.95
C ILE A 156 -6.68 8.21 9.83
N GLY A 157 -5.42 8.64 9.83
CA GLY A 157 -4.98 9.81 10.60
C GLY A 157 -5.68 11.11 10.17
N LEU A 158 -5.82 11.36 8.87
CA LEU A 158 -6.53 12.52 8.36
C LEU A 158 -8.02 12.48 8.70
N SER A 159 -8.67 11.33 8.46
CA SER A 159 -10.10 11.17 8.73
C SER A 159 -10.41 11.32 10.22
N SER A 160 -9.62 10.68 11.10
CA SER A 160 -9.82 10.76 12.55
C SER A 160 -9.47 12.15 13.13
N SER A 161 -8.60 12.91 12.49
CA SER A 161 -8.32 14.30 12.88
C SER A 161 -9.51 15.24 12.68
N VAL A 162 -10.43 14.89 11.76
CA VAL A 162 -11.65 15.67 11.47
C VAL A 162 -12.84 15.14 12.28
N THR A 163 -13.04 13.83 12.31
CA THR A 163 -14.14 13.16 13.00
C THR A 163 -13.68 11.84 13.60
N GLU A 164 -14.19 11.49 14.78
CA GLU A 164 -13.91 10.19 15.39
C GLU A 164 -14.29 9.06 14.43
N LEU A 165 -13.36 8.15 14.17
CA LEU A 165 -13.60 6.96 13.37
C LEU A 165 -13.97 5.78 14.27
N SER A 166 -14.93 4.98 13.81
CA SER A 166 -15.28 3.71 14.46
C SER A 166 -14.88 2.54 13.55
N PHE A 167 -14.24 1.55 14.14
CA PHE A 167 -13.88 0.29 13.47
C PHE A 167 -14.82 -0.83 13.91
N ASN A 168 -15.16 -1.71 12.98
CA ASN A 168 -15.85 -2.95 13.33
C ASN A 168 -14.88 -3.99 13.88
N GLN A 169 -15.41 -5.02 14.55
CA GLN A 169 -14.58 -6.09 15.12
C GLN A 169 -13.82 -6.88 14.03
N ASP A 170 -14.42 -7.08 12.87
CA ASP A 170 -13.80 -7.80 11.76
C ASP A 170 -12.52 -7.12 11.28
N PHE A 171 -12.52 -5.78 11.23
CA PHE A 171 -11.31 -5.02 10.86
C PHE A 171 -10.17 -5.29 11.83
N LEU A 172 -10.44 -5.28 13.14
CA LEU A 172 -9.41 -5.45 14.17
C LEU A 172 -8.94 -6.89 14.33
N PHE A 173 -9.86 -7.85 14.31
CA PHE A 173 -9.56 -9.24 14.67
C PHE A 173 -9.39 -10.18 13.48
N LEU A 174 -9.75 -9.76 12.29
CA LEU A 174 -9.55 -10.54 11.06
C LEU A 174 -8.64 -9.81 10.07
N GLU A 175 -8.98 -8.57 9.68
CA GLU A 175 -8.31 -7.88 8.59
C GLU A 175 -6.89 -7.42 8.97
N LEU A 176 -6.70 -6.79 10.13
CA LEU A 176 -5.36 -6.37 10.58
C LEU A 176 -4.40 -7.54 10.85
N PRO A 177 -4.79 -8.64 11.56
CA PRO A 177 -3.94 -9.81 11.68
C PRO A 177 -3.58 -10.45 10.35
N LEU A 178 -4.54 -10.54 9.42
CA LEU A 178 -4.28 -11.03 8.07
C LEU A 178 -3.27 -10.15 7.35
N LEU A 179 -3.41 -8.83 7.45
CA LEU A 179 -2.46 -7.87 6.86
C LEU A 179 -1.06 -8.04 7.46
N ILE A 180 -0.92 -8.28 8.78
CA ILE A 180 0.37 -8.59 9.41
C ILE A 180 0.98 -9.86 8.81
N VAL A 181 0.19 -10.93 8.69
CA VAL A 181 0.67 -12.21 8.14
C VAL A 181 1.12 -12.03 6.69
N LEU A 182 0.32 -11.39 5.84
CA LEU A 182 0.67 -11.14 4.45
C LEU A 182 1.92 -10.24 4.32
N SER A 183 2.04 -9.22 5.17
CA SER A 183 3.22 -8.35 5.24
C SER A 183 4.47 -9.11 5.66
N LEU A 184 4.37 -9.97 6.67
CA LEU A 184 5.48 -10.84 7.10
C LEU A 184 5.91 -11.81 5.99
N VAL A 185 4.96 -12.47 5.31
CA VAL A 185 5.26 -13.35 4.18
C VAL A 185 5.96 -12.58 3.07
N THR A 186 5.52 -11.35 2.77
CA THR A 186 6.15 -10.48 1.77
C THR A 186 7.57 -10.10 2.19
N LEU A 187 7.79 -9.67 3.43
CA LEU A 187 9.12 -9.31 3.95
C LEU A 187 10.08 -10.49 3.95
N LEU A 188 9.63 -11.65 4.41
CA LEU A 188 10.44 -12.87 4.41
C LEU A 188 10.77 -13.32 2.99
N SER A 189 9.82 -13.21 2.05
CA SER A 189 10.04 -13.61 0.66
C SER A 189 11.17 -12.84 -0.01
N VAL A 190 11.34 -11.56 0.31
CA VAL A 190 12.44 -10.74 -0.24
C VAL A 190 13.82 -11.27 0.19
N CYS A 191 13.92 -11.90 1.37
CA CYS A 191 15.15 -12.49 1.88
C CYS A 191 15.43 -13.91 1.34
N MET A 192 14.48 -14.51 0.64
CA MET A 192 14.54 -15.90 0.20
C MET A 192 15.14 -16.05 -1.20
N GLN A 193 15.52 -17.29 -1.54
CA GLN A 193 15.94 -17.64 -2.91
C GLN A 193 14.76 -17.54 -3.88
N ARG A 194 15.05 -17.35 -5.16
CA ARG A 194 14.06 -17.14 -6.22
C ARG A 194 12.90 -18.14 -6.23
N LYS A 195 13.17 -19.44 -6.03
CA LYS A 195 12.11 -20.46 -5.98
C LYS A 195 11.15 -20.23 -4.81
N ALA A 196 11.68 -19.89 -3.64
CA ALA A 196 10.86 -19.59 -2.47
C ALA A 196 10.06 -18.28 -2.64
N GLN A 197 10.62 -17.27 -3.30
CA GLN A 197 9.88 -16.06 -3.68
C GLN A 197 8.68 -16.38 -4.58
N GLN A 198 8.82 -17.28 -5.54
CA GLN A 198 7.72 -17.70 -6.41
C GLN A 198 6.61 -18.43 -5.63
N VAL A 199 6.99 -19.31 -4.72
CA VAL A 199 6.02 -19.99 -3.83
C VAL A 199 5.30 -19.00 -2.95
N SER A 200 6.02 -18.07 -2.31
CA SER A 200 5.42 -17.01 -1.49
C SER A 200 4.46 -16.13 -2.29
N ALA A 201 4.78 -15.78 -3.54
CA ALA A 201 3.90 -15.00 -4.41
C ALA A 201 2.58 -15.75 -4.70
N ILE A 202 2.66 -17.06 -4.95
CA ILE A 202 1.46 -17.90 -5.14
C ILE A 202 0.64 -17.94 -3.86
N LEU A 203 1.28 -18.14 -2.71
CA LEU A 203 0.59 -18.16 -1.41
C LEU A 203 -0.10 -16.84 -1.09
N LEU A 204 0.53 -15.70 -1.41
CA LEU A 204 -0.07 -14.37 -1.24
C LEU A 204 -1.32 -14.20 -2.12
N VAL A 205 -1.26 -14.60 -3.38
CA VAL A 205 -2.42 -14.55 -4.30
C VAL A 205 -3.54 -15.46 -3.83
N LEU A 206 -3.22 -16.70 -3.43
CA LEU A 206 -4.20 -17.65 -2.91
C LEU A 206 -4.79 -17.18 -1.56
N GLY A 207 -3.95 -16.62 -0.68
CA GLY A 207 -4.40 -16.07 0.60
C GLY A 207 -5.36 -14.89 0.41
N TYR A 208 -5.04 -13.97 -0.51
CA TYR A 208 -5.95 -12.88 -0.85
C TYR A 208 -7.25 -13.37 -1.51
N GLY A 209 -7.15 -14.33 -2.43
CA GLY A 209 -8.34 -14.95 -3.04
C GLY A 209 -9.22 -15.66 -2.01
N GLY A 210 -8.61 -16.36 -1.04
CA GLY A 210 -9.32 -16.96 0.09
C GLY A 210 -10.03 -15.91 0.97
N TYR A 211 -9.35 -14.80 1.26
CA TYR A 211 -9.97 -13.67 1.97
C TYR A 211 -11.19 -13.11 1.24
N LEU A 212 -11.08 -12.87 -0.07
CA LEU A 212 -12.19 -12.39 -0.89
C LEU A 212 -13.38 -13.38 -0.89
N TYR A 213 -13.08 -14.68 -0.98
CA TYR A 213 -14.09 -15.73 -0.90
C TYR A 213 -14.79 -15.73 0.45
N LEU A 214 -14.07 -15.69 1.56
CA LEU A 214 -14.65 -15.63 2.91
C LEU A 214 -15.50 -14.35 3.08
N LYS A 215 -15.00 -13.22 2.61
CA LYS A 215 -15.72 -11.94 2.66
C LYS A 215 -17.04 -11.99 1.87
N SER A 216 -17.06 -12.70 0.73
CA SER A 216 -18.28 -12.89 -0.06
C SER A 216 -19.31 -13.79 0.59
N GLN A 217 -18.93 -14.64 1.55
CA GLN A 217 -19.84 -15.52 2.29
C GLN A 217 -20.35 -14.91 3.59
N SER A 218 -19.67 -13.89 4.12
CA SER A 218 -20.05 -13.20 5.37
C SER A 218 -21.04 -12.05 5.15
N ILE A 219 -21.49 -11.86 3.92
CA ILE A 219 -22.45 -10.88 3.45
C ILE A 219 -23.74 -11.61 3.06
#